data_10ada779577ca291cea4aadc816e1b01
#
_entry.id   10ada779577ca291cea4aadc816e1b01
#
_cell.length_a   1.000
_cell.length_b   1.000
_cell.length_c   1.000
_cell.angle_alpha   90.00
_cell.angle_beta   90.00
_cell.angle_gamma   90.00
#
_symmetry.space_group_name_H-M   'P 1'
#
loop_
_entity.id
_entity.type
_entity.pdbx_description
1 polymer ?
#
loop_
_entity_poly.entity_id
_entity_poly.type
_entity_poly.pdbx_seq_one_letter_code
_entity_poly.pdbx_strand_id
1 'polypeptide(L)'
;MTRTDRRPRQRLDPEQRRAAILDAAREAFAAAPYAAVSVAAVAAAAGASEALVHRYFASKSGLYQAVVAEGIDELLTRQVAADTALGSRAAVRLRLATSIEVYLEVISNSPVGWAAPLRDAHADVPAAAGLRARARERYVELLRGILGLAVDPVADHALHGYLGFLDAACLSWVGAGCPPEQRGALVAMAVAALAGALDAAGVVHALS
;
A
#
# COMPACT_ATOMS: atom_id res chain seq x y z
N MET A 1 6.42 -51.42 21.45
CA MET A 1 7.42 -50.49 20.88
C MET A 1 6.77 -49.79 19.70
N THR A 2 6.16 -48.63 19.93
CA THR A 2 5.45 -47.84 18.90
C THR A 2 6.44 -46.87 18.26
N ARG A 3 6.76 -47.11 17.00
CA ARG A 3 7.66 -46.31 16.18
C ARG A 3 6.91 -45.06 15.77
N THR A 4 7.24 -43.92 16.38
CA THR A 4 6.68 -42.59 16.05
C THR A 4 7.16 -42.24 14.65
N ASP A 5 6.22 -42.25 13.71
CA ASP A 5 6.43 -41.89 12.31
C ASP A 5 6.59 -40.34 12.25
N ARG A 6 7.84 -39.85 12.39
CA ARG A 6 8.19 -38.46 12.24
C ARG A 6 8.29 -38.21 10.73
N ARG A 7 7.19 -37.71 10.11
CA ARG A 7 7.24 -37.18 8.75
C ARG A 7 8.45 -36.25 8.62
N PRO A 8 9.30 -36.41 7.58
CA PRO A 8 10.40 -35.50 7.33
C PRO A 8 9.86 -34.09 7.17
N ARG A 9 10.31 -33.15 8.01
CA ARG A 9 10.07 -31.71 7.76
C ARG A 9 10.72 -31.39 6.41
N GLN A 10 9.89 -31.16 5.40
CA GLN A 10 10.33 -30.70 4.09
C GLN A 10 11.15 -29.42 4.31
N ARG A 11 12.44 -29.47 4.01
CA ARG A 11 13.32 -28.30 4.11
C ARG A 11 12.86 -27.35 2.99
N LEU A 12 12.17 -26.28 3.36
CA LEU A 12 11.93 -25.17 2.45
C LEU A 12 13.26 -24.67 1.91
N ASP A 13 13.32 -24.37 0.62
CA ASP A 13 14.48 -23.69 0.06
C ASP A 13 14.63 -22.26 0.65
N PRO A 14 15.78 -21.60 0.46
CA PRO A 14 16.02 -20.28 1.05
C PRO A 14 14.99 -19.22 0.62
N GLU A 15 14.51 -19.25 -0.61
CA GLU A 15 13.53 -18.28 -1.14
C GLU A 15 12.15 -18.53 -0.53
N GLN A 16 11.69 -19.76 -0.49
CA GLN A 16 10.45 -20.16 0.18
C GLN A 16 10.48 -19.81 1.66
N ARG A 17 11.63 -19.98 2.31
CA ARG A 17 11.80 -19.62 3.72
C ARG A 17 11.71 -18.12 3.94
N ARG A 18 12.36 -17.33 3.09
CA ARG A 18 12.28 -15.87 3.12
C ARG A 18 10.85 -15.39 2.89
N ALA A 19 10.14 -15.93 1.91
CA ALA A 19 8.75 -15.62 1.62
C ALA A 19 7.84 -15.93 2.82
N ALA A 20 7.95 -17.11 3.43
CA ALA A 20 7.15 -17.46 4.61
C ALA A 20 7.36 -16.51 5.80
N ILE A 21 8.59 -16.01 6.02
CA ILE A 21 8.85 -15.00 7.07
C ILE A 21 8.20 -13.67 6.70
N LEU A 22 8.28 -13.27 5.43
CA LEU A 22 7.71 -12.01 4.96
C LEU A 22 6.17 -12.01 5.00
N ASP A 23 5.54 -13.14 4.67
CA ASP A 23 4.10 -13.34 4.79
C ASP A 23 3.62 -13.21 6.25
N ALA A 24 4.28 -13.90 7.18
CA ALA A 24 3.99 -13.79 8.61
C ALA A 24 4.21 -12.36 9.14
N ALA A 25 5.23 -11.66 8.64
CA ALA A 25 5.48 -10.28 9.00
C ALA A 25 4.40 -9.34 8.44
N ARG A 26 3.94 -9.57 7.20
CA ARG A 26 2.84 -8.80 6.59
C ARG A 26 1.57 -8.88 7.45
N GLU A 27 1.17 -10.08 7.87
CA GLU A 27 0.02 -10.28 8.75
C GLU A 27 0.20 -9.56 10.09
N ALA A 28 1.37 -9.69 10.73
CA ALA A 28 1.65 -9.05 12.00
C ALA A 28 1.60 -7.51 11.92
N PHE A 29 2.22 -6.90 10.90
CA PHE A 29 2.22 -5.45 10.70
C PHE A 29 0.88 -4.92 10.15
N ALA A 30 0.05 -5.76 9.52
CA ALA A 30 -1.31 -5.39 9.16
C ALA A 30 -2.22 -5.26 10.38
N ALA A 31 -2.00 -6.11 11.40
CA ALA A 31 -2.83 -6.19 12.60
C ALA A 31 -2.41 -5.21 13.71
N ALA A 32 -1.15 -4.74 13.73
CA ALA A 32 -0.62 -3.93 14.83
C ALA A 32 0.40 -2.87 14.35
N PRO A 33 0.53 -1.74 15.06
CA PRO A 33 1.55 -0.74 14.77
C PRO A 33 2.96 -1.32 14.96
N TYR A 34 3.94 -0.75 14.24
CA TYR A 34 5.33 -1.22 14.23
C TYR A 34 5.89 -1.53 15.63
N ALA A 35 5.68 -0.63 16.60
CA ALA A 35 6.24 -0.80 17.95
C ALA A 35 5.75 -2.09 18.64
N ALA A 36 4.48 -2.46 18.43
CA ALA A 36 3.84 -3.61 19.08
C ALA A 36 4.20 -4.98 18.47
N VAL A 37 4.71 -5.03 17.26
CA VAL A 37 5.07 -6.30 16.60
C VAL A 37 6.35 -6.88 17.20
N SER A 38 6.34 -8.17 17.53
CA SER A 38 7.50 -8.92 18.02
C SER A 38 8.12 -9.77 16.91
N VAL A 39 9.47 -9.67 16.74
CA VAL A 39 10.21 -10.54 15.80
C VAL A 39 10.11 -12.01 16.19
N ALA A 40 10.09 -12.30 17.51
CA ALA A 40 9.89 -13.66 18.03
C ALA A 40 8.53 -14.25 17.60
N ALA A 41 7.46 -13.43 17.68
CA ALA A 41 6.12 -13.85 17.26
C ALA A 41 6.06 -14.10 15.74
N VAL A 42 6.66 -13.22 14.93
CA VAL A 42 6.77 -13.41 13.46
C VAL A 42 7.57 -14.69 13.14
N ALA A 43 8.69 -14.90 13.80
CA ALA A 43 9.51 -16.11 13.60
C ALA A 43 8.71 -17.39 13.93
N ALA A 44 7.99 -17.39 15.05
CA ALA A 44 7.14 -18.52 15.45
C ALA A 44 6.04 -18.80 14.42
N ALA A 45 5.32 -17.76 13.95
CA ALA A 45 4.28 -17.86 12.93
C ALA A 45 4.83 -18.43 11.59
N ALA A 46 6.05 -18.01 11.20
CA ALA A 46 6.74 -18.51 9.99
C ALA A 46 7.38 -19.89 10.16
N GLY A 47 7.29 -20.52 11.34
CA GLY A 47 8.02 -21.77 11.64
C GLY A 47 9.54 -21.62 11.54
N ALA A 48 10.07 -20.44 11.86
CA ALA A 48 11.47 -20.06 11.80
C ALA A 48 12.03 -19.76 13.20
N SER A 49 13.34 -19.57 13.31
CA SER A 49 13.99 -19.00 14.50
C SER A 49 14.20 -17.50 14.31
N GLU A 50 14.27 -16.72 15.40
CA GLU A 50 14.62 -15.31 15.33
C GLU A 50 15.96 -15.06 14.65
N ALA A 51 16.95 -15.90 14.94
CA ALA A 51 18.26 -15.84 14.28
C ALA A 51 18.14 -15.96 12.75
N LEU A 52 17.20 -16.76 12.28
CA LEU A 52 16.95 -16.91 10.85
C LEU A 52 16.27 -15.66 10.27
N VAL A 53 15.32 -15.05 10.99
CA VAL A 53 14.71 -13.76 10.59
C VAL A 53 15.79 -12.68 10.48
N HIS A 54 16.66 -12.56 11.49
CA HIS A 54 17.77 -11.60 11.45
C HIS A 54 18.77 -11.86 10.32
N ARG A 55 18.99 -13.13 9.95
CA ARG A 55 19.85 -13.48 8.81
C ARG A 55 19.29 -12.97 7.47
N TYR A 56 17.96 -12.99 7.28
CA TYR A 56 17.32 -12.54 6.03
C TYR A 56 17.07 -11.03 5.99
N PHE A 57 16.75 -10.41 7.12
CA PHE A 57 16.25 -9.02 7.17
C PHE A 57 17.09 -8.10 8.06
N ALA A 58 18.18 -8.57 8.62
CA ALA A 58 19.12 -7.88 9.50
C ALA A 58 18.51 -7.33 10.81
N SER A 59 17.29 -6.76 10.78
CA SER A 59 16.63 -6.15 11.94
C SER A 59 15.11 -6.16 11.77
N LYS A 60 14.37 -5.84 12.85
CA LYS A 60 12.93 -5.57 12.79
C LYS A 60 12.61 -4.43 11.79
N SER A 61 13.44 -3.39 11.76
CA SER A 61 13.31 -2.29 10.81
C SER A 61 13.49 -2.77 9.37
N GLY A 62 14.49 -3.61 9.09
CA GLY A 62 14.73 -4.19 7.77
C GLY A 62 13.58 -5.11 7.32
N LEU A 63 13.01 -5.89 8.24
CA LEU A 63 11.83 -6.72 7.97
C LEU A 63 10.62 -5.84 7.64
N TYR A 64 10.38 -4.79 8.41
CA TYR A 64 9.28 -3.84 8.17
C TYR A 64 9.42 -3.11 6.83
N GLN A 65 10.64 -2.65 6.50
CA GLN A 65 10.92 -2.05 5.20
C GLN A 65 10.61 -3.00 4.04
N ALA A 66 10.95 -4.28 4.16
CA ALA A 66 10.64 -5.28 3.14
C ALA A 66 9.12 -5.45 2.95
N VAL A 67 8.35 -5.48 4.05
CA VAL A 67 6.88 -5.54 4.00
C VAL A 67 6.29 -4.29 3.34
N VAL A 68 6.78 -3.10 3.71
CA VAL A 68 6.30 -1.82 3.12
C VAL A 68 6.64 -1.75 1.63
N ALA A 69 7.86 -2.13 1.23
CA ALA A 69 8.27 -2.13 -0.17
C ALA A 69 7.39 -3.05 -1.02
N GLU A 70 7.17 -4.28 -0.54
CA GLU A 70 6.33 -5.27 -1.24
C GLU A 70 4.87 -4.82 -1.34
N GLY A 71 4.30 -4.25 -0.27
CA GLY A 71 2.94 -3.71 -0.29
C GLY A 71 2.77 -2.54 -1.28
N ILE A 72 3.76 -1.66 -1.39
CA ILE A 72 3.78 -0.58 -2.39
C ILE A 72 3.84 -1.14 -3.82
N ASP A 73 4.72 -2.10 -4.07
CA ASP A 73 4.89 -2.69 -5.40
C ASP A 73 3.66 -3.51 -5.81
N GLU A 74 3.04 -4.23 -4.87
CA GLU A 74 1.78 -4.95 -5.10
C GLU A 74 0.65 -3.98 -5.47
N LEU A 75 0.46 -2.90 -4.71
CA LEU A 75 -0.58 -1.90 -4.98
C LEU A 75 -0.40 -1.29 -6.38
N LEU A 76 0.80 -0.82 -6.71
CA LEU A 76 1.07 -0.23 -8.02
C LEU A 76 0.85 -1.25 -9.16
N THR A 77 1.29 -2.49 -8.97
CA THR A 77 1.08 -3.57 -9.94
C THR A 77 -0.41 -3.82 -10.18
N ARG A 78 -1.22 -3.88 -9.11
CA ARG A 78 -2.68 -4.05 -9.21
C ARG A 78 -3.36 -2.87 -9.90
N GLN A 79 -2.94 -1.64 -9.59
CA GLN A 79 -3.50 -0.44 -10.23
C GLN A 79 -3.18 -0.40 -11.73
N VAL A 80 -1.93 -0.69 -12.12
CA VAL A 80 -1.52 -0.76 -13.53
C VAL A 80 -2.25 -1.90 -14.26
N ALA A 81 -2.40 -3.06 -13.64
CA ALA A 81 -3.14 -4.17 -14.23
C ALA A 81 -4.62 -3.83 -14.43
N ALA A 82 -5.27 -3.19 -13.46
CA ALA A 82 -6.66 -2.76 -13.54
C ALA A 82 -6.86 -1.70 -14.64
N ASP A 83 -5.96 -0.72 -14.75
CA ASP A 83 -5.96 0.28 -15.81
C ASP A 83 -5.77 -0.34 -17.20
N THR A 84 -4.83 -1.27 -17.32
CA THR A 84 -4.56 -2.00 -18.57
C THR A 84 -5.77 -2.84 -19.01
N ALA A 85 -6.47 -3.48 -18.06
CA ALA A 85 -7.66 -4.28 -18.33
C ALA A 85 -8.83 -3.45 -18.89
N LEU A 86 -8.96 -2.19 -18.45
CA LEU A 86 -9.95 -1.25 -19.01
C LEU A 86 -9.59 -0.82 -20.44
N GLY A 87 -8.31 -0.78 -20.76
CA GLY A 87 -7.78 -0.33 -22.04
C GLY A 87 -7.74 1.19 -22.19
N SER A 88 -6.87 1.66 -23.10
CA SER A 88 -6.59 3.09 -23.31
C SER A 88 -7.77 3.91 -23.85
N ARG A 89 -8.83 3.25 -24.34
CA ARG A 89 -10.05 3.91 -24.84
C ARG A 89 -11.11 4.11 -23.75
N ALA A 90 -10.93 3.53 -22.57
CA ALA A 90 -11.85 3.76 -21.46
C ALA A 90 -11.82 5.24 -21.04
N ALA A 91 -12.96 5.74 -20.59
CA ALA A 91 -13.05 7.11 -20.08
C ALA A 91 -12.05 7.31 -18.92
N VAL A 92 -11.32 8.42 -18.95
CA VAL A 92 -10.30 8.75 -17.93
C VAL A 92 -10.88 8.71 -16.52
N ARG A 93 -12.11 9.23 -16.36
CA ARG A 93 -12.85 9.18 -15.09
C ARG A 93 -13.03 7.73 -14.58
N LEU A 94 -13.33 6.77 -15.47
CA LEU A 94 -13.48 5.36 -15.09
C LEU A 94 -12.13 4.75 -14.68
N ARG A 95 -11.07 5.03 -15.44
CA ARG A 95 -9.71 4.57 -15.16
C ARG A 95 -9.23 5.06 -13.79
N LEU A 96 -9.44 6.35 -13.49
CA LEU A 96 -9.11 6.92 -12.18
C LEU A 96 -9.96 6.30 -11.07
N ALA A 97 -11.27 6.19 -11.24
CA ALA A 97 -12.16 5.58 -10.25
C ALA A 97 -11.73 4.14 -9.93
N THR A 98 -11.40 3.33 -10.93
CA THR A 98 -10.91 1.96 -10.76
C THR A 98 -9.59 1.92 -9.99
N SER A 99 -8.66 2.85 -10.26
CA SER A 99 -7.40 2.96 -9.51
C SER A 99 -7.64 3.28 -8.02
N ILE A 100 -8.60 4.17 -7.73
CA ILE A 100 -9.00 4.50 -6.35
C ILE A 100 -9.67 3.29 -5.67
N GLU A 101 -10.54 2.55 -6.35
CA GLU A 101 -11.17 1.34 -5.80
C GLU A 101 -10.12 0.30 -5.39
N VAL A 102 -9.09 0.05 -6.20
CA VAL A 102 -7.97 -0.83 -5.86
C VAL A 102 -7.26 -0.34 -4.59
N TYR A 103 -7.05 0.97 -4.47
CA TYR A 103 -6.42 1.55 -3.28
C TYR A 103 -7.28 1.36 -2.02
N LEU A 104 -8.59 1.62 -2.09
CA LEU A 104 -9.51 1.43 -0.97
C LEU A 104 -9.61 -0.05 -0.55
N GLU A 105 -9.52 -0.98 -1.50
CA GLU A 105 -9.47 -2.41 -1.19
C GLU A 105 -8.21 -2.77 -0.40
N VAL A 106 -7.04 -2.29 -0.81
CA VAL A 106 -5.78 -2.52 -0.07
C VAL A 106 -5.85 -1.94 1.34
N ILE A 107 -6.40 -0.73 1.51
CA ILE A 107 -6.61 -0.12 2.84
C ILE A 107 -7.53 -0.98 3.70
N SER A 108 -8.67 -1.42 3.18
CA SER A 108 -9.64 -2.22 3.95
C SER A 108 -9.09 -3.58 4.40
N ASN A 109 -8.14 -4.14 3.66
CA ASN A 109 -7.46 -5.38 4.03
C ASN A 109 -6.38 -5.20 5.12
N SER A 110 -5.84 -3.98 5.30
CA SER A 110 -4.80 -3.68 6.29
C SER A 110 -4.96 -2.28 6.90
N PRO A 111 -6.11 -1.96 7.51
CA PRO A 111 -6.43 -0.59 7.91
C PRO A 111 -5.51 -0.06 9.02
N VAL A 112 -5.11 -0.90 9.97
CA VAL A 112 -4.22 -0.52 11.08
C VAL A 112 -2.81 -0.25 10.56
N GLY A 113 -2.24 -1.17 9.78
CA GLY A 113 -0.90 -1.04 9.22
C GLY A 113 -0.77 0.14 8.26
N TRP A 114 -1.82 0.42 7.48
CA TRP A 114 -1.86 1.55 6.57
C TRP A 114 -1.96 2.90 7.31
N ALA A 115 -2.84 2.99 8.32
CA ALA A 115 -3.12 4.25 9.02
C ALA A 115 -2.04 4.64 10.05
N ALA A 116 -1.33 3.67 10.64
CA ALA A 116 -0.39 3.92 11.72
C ALA A 116 0.67 4.99 11.39
N PRO A 117 1.41 4.92 10.27
CA PRO A 117 2.42 5.91 9.92
C PRO A 117 1.84 7.29 9.53
N LEU A 118 0.57 7.35 9.14
CA LEU A 118 -0.10 8.61 8.80
C LEU A 118 -0.65 9.33 10.04
N ARG A 119 -0.97 8.56 11.10
CA ARG A 119 -1.45 9.11 12.39
C ARG A 119 -0.31 9.64 13.26
N ASP A 120 0.84 9.00 13.20
CA ASP A 120 2.00 9.37 13.99
C ASP A 120 3.28 9.21 13.15
N ALA A 121 3.71 10.31 12.57
CA ALA A 121 4.94 10.35 11.76
C ALA A 121 6.20 10.01 12.57
N HIS A 122 6.20 10.19 13.90
CA HIS A 122 7.32 9.82 14.77
C HIS A 122 7.35 8.31 15.07
N ALA A 123 6.22 7.62 14.92
CA ALA A 123 6.15 6.16 15.05
C ALA A 123 6.65 5.44 13.80
N ASP A 124 6.88 6.15 12.69
CA ASP A 124 7.35 5.54 11.45
C ASP A 124 8.87 5.28 11.50
N VAL A 125 9.26 4.21 10.85
CA VAL A 125 10.67 3.87 10.65
C VAL A 125 11.22 4.79 9.55
N PRO A 126 12.29 5.60 9.78
CA PRO A 126 12.76 6.59 8.80
C PRO A 126 13.01 6.03 7.39
N ALA A 127 13.52 4.80 7.30
CA ALA A 127 13.75 4.16 6.01
C ALA A 127 12.43 3.75 5.31
N ALA A 128 11.38 3.40 6.06
CA ALA A 128 10.05 3.14 5.50
C ALA A 128 9.37 4.45 5.06
N ALA A 129 9.56 5.55 5.78
CA ALA A 129 9.12 6.88 5.37
C ALA A 129 9.74 7.27 4.01
N GLY A 130 11.04 7.01 3.81
CA GLY A 130 11.70 7.21 2.52
C GLY A 130 11.13 6.36 1.38
N LEU A 131 10.70 5.12 1.67
CA LEU A 131 10.01 4.28 0.68
C LEU A 131 8.65 4.87 0.30
N ARG A 132 7.86 5.33 1.27
CA ARG A 132 6.55 5.95 1.03
C ARG A 132 6.68 7.26 0.25
N ALA A 133 7.70 8.08 0.53
CA ALA A 133 7.96 9.29 -0.23
C ALA A 133 8.23 8.97 -1.71
N ARG A 134 9.09 8.00 -2.01
CA ARG A 134 9.32 7.55 -3.39
C ARG A 134 8.08 6.93 -4.04
N ALA A 135 7.25 6.22 -3.27
CA ALA A 135 5.99 5.69 -3.77
C ALA A 135 5.04 6.81 -4.17
N ARG A 136 4.99 7.90 -3.41
CA ARG A 136 4.16 9.08 -3.74
C ARG A 136 4.53 9.67 -5.11
N GLU A 137 5.82 9.77 -5.42
CA GLU A 137 6.26 10.20 -6.76
C GLU A 137 5.79 9.23 -7.86
N ARG A 138 5.90 7.91 -7.63
CA ARG A 138 5.38 6.89 -8.58
C ARG A 138 3.87 6.99 -8.77
N TYR A 139 3.11 7.33 -7.73
CA TYR A 139 1.67 7.56 -7.84
C TYR A 139 1.35 8.82 -8.64
N VAL A 140 2.11 9.90 -8.47
CA VAL A 140 1.99 11.11 -9.29
C VAL A 140 2.24 10.77 -10.76
N GLU A 141 3.27 9.99 -11.08
CA GLU A 141 3.55 9.53 -12.43
C GLU A 141 2.43 8.67 -13.01
N LEU A 142 1.87 7.74 -12.22
CA LEU A 142 0.73 6.91 -12.63
C LEU A 142 -0.49 7.79 -12.95
N LEU A 143 -0.83 8.74 -12.07
CA LEU A 143 -1.94 9.69 -12.27
C LEU A 143 -1.72 10.52 -13.52
N ARG A 144 -0.52 11.05 -13.73
CA ARG A 144 -0.15 11.81 -14.92
C ARG A 144 -0.36 10.98 -16.19
N GLY A 145 0.03 9.69 -16.18
CA GLY A 145 -0.20 8.76 -17.28
C GLY A 145 -1.68 8.48 -17.55
N ILE A 146 -2.50 8.26 -16.50
CA ILE A 146 -3.95 8.06 -16.63
C ILE A 146 -4.63 9.30 -17.22
N LEU A 147 -4.23 10.50 -16.76
CA LEU A 147 -4.81 11.78 -17.15
C LEU A 147 -4.27 12.32 -18.49
N GLY A 148 -3.18 11.76 -19.01
CA GLY A 148 -2.51 12.25 -20.21
C GLY A 148 -1.86 13.62 -20.04
N LEU A 149 -1.42 13.97 -18.81
CA LEU A 149 -0.84 15.28 -18.49
C LEU A 149 0.66 15.32 -18.84
N ALA A 150 1.10 16.45 -19.37
CA ALA A 150 2.52 16.79 -19.45
C ALA A 150 3.08 17.11 -18.04
N VAL A 151 4.40 17.14 -17.93
CA VAL A 151 5.08 17.60 -16.70
C VAL A 151 4.88 19.12 -16.60
N ASP A 152 4.22 19.55 -15.53
CA ASP A 152 3.91 20.94 -15.25
C ASP A 152 3.92 21.18 -13.73
N PRO A 153 4.68 22.16 -13.19
CA PRO A 153 4.80 22.36 -11.75
C PRO A 153 3.46 22.70 -11.06
N VAL A 154 2.52 23.35 -11.75
CA VAL A 154 1.23 23.69 -11.16
C VAL A 154 0.32 22.46 -11.13
N ALA A 155 0.33 21.65 -12.21
CA ALA A 155 -0.33 20.36 -12.23
C ALA A 155 0.24 19.42 -11.13
N ASP A 156 1.55 19.45 -10.91
CA ASP A 156 2.20 18.65 -9.86
C ASP A 156 1.73 19.05 -8.45
N HIS A 157 1.51 20.35 -8.18
CA HIS A 157 0.89 20.78 -6.92
C HIS A 157 -0.53 20.24 -6.76
N ALA A 158 -1.34 20.22 -7.82
CA ALA A 158 -2.68 19.64 -7.79
C ALA A 158 -2.64 18.13 -7.51
N LEU A 159 -1.75 17.38 -8.16
CA LEU A 159 -1.58 15.94 -7.96
C LEU A 159 -1.10 15.59 -6.54
N HIS A 160 -0.10 16.30 -6.01
CA HIS A 160 0.36 16.10 -4.64
C HIS A 160 -0.69 16.50 -3.59
N GLY A 161 -1.40 17.61 -3.82
CA GLY A 161 -2.51 18.06 -2.97
C GLY A 161 -3.65 17.04 -2.95
N TYR A 162 -3.99 16.47 -4.10
CA TYR A 162 -4.96 15.39 -4.22
C TYR A 162 -4.58 14.15 -3.42
N LEU A 163 -3.31 13.72 -3.47
CA LEU A 163 -2.86 12.57 -2.66
C LEU A 163 -2.98 12.86 -1.16
N GLY A 164 -2.71 14.10 -0.72
CA GLY A 164 -2.95 14.51 0.66
C GLY A 164 -4.43 14.49 1.05
N PHE A 165 -5.30 14.95 0.17
CA PHE A 165 -6.76 14.84 0.34
C PHE A 165 -7.21 13.39 0.49
N LEU A 166 -6.72 12.50 -0.41
CA LEU A 166 -7.08 11.09 -0.41
C LEU A 166 -6.62 10.40 0.88
N ASP A 167 -5.39 10.67 1.34
CA ASP A 167 -4.88 10.15 2.61
C ASP A 167 -5.78 10.58 3.80
N ALA A 168 -6.17 11.86 3.88
CA ALA A 168 -7.01 12.37 4.96
C ALA A 168 -8.43 11.77 4.92
N ALA A 169 -9.02 11.65 3.74
CA ALA A 169 -10.34 11.03 3.56
C ALA A 169 -10.32 9.55 3.93
N CYS A 170 -9.29 8.82 3.51
CA CYS A 170 -9.11 7.41 3.87
C CYS A 170 -8.83 7.22 5.37
N LEU A 171 -8.08 8.11 6.03
CA LEU A 171 -7.89 8.06 7.49
C LEU A 171 -9.21 8.20 8.24
N SER A 172 -10.10 9.10 7.80
CA SER A 172 -11.45 9.24 8.36
C SER A 172 -12.27 7.96 8.16
N TRP A 173 -12.22 7.38 6.96
CA TRP A 173 -12.92 6.13 6.64
C TRP A 173 -12.43 4.93 7.45
N VAL A 174 -11.10 4.80 7.62
CA VAL A 174 -10.48 3.79 8.51
C VAL A 174 -10.90 4.01 9.96
N GLY A 175 -11.00 5.28 10.41
CA GLY A 175 -11.51 5.62 11.74
C GLY A 175 -12.96 5.19 11.98
N ALA A 176 -13.76 5.12 10.93
CA ALA A 176 -15.14 4.62 10.95
C ALA A 176 -15.27 3.10 10.78
N GLY A 177 -14.16 2.36 10.64
CA GLY A 177 -14.15 0.90 10.46
C GLY A 177 -14.30 0.45 9.01
N CYS A 178 -13.94 1.27 8.05
CA CYS A 178 -14.01 0.99 6.60
C CYS A 178 -15.41 0.56 6.10
N PRO A 179 -16.50 1.29 6.41
CA PRO A 179 -17.84 0.89 6.02
C PRO A 179 -17.96 0.79 4.49
N PRO A 180 -18.34 -0.39 3.93
CA PRO A 180 -18.32 -0.62 2.49
C PRO A 180 -19.31 0.26 1.73
N GLU A 181 -20.41 0.68 2.34
CA GLU A 181 -21.41 1.58 1.75
C GLU A 181 -20.87 3.00 1.48
N GLN A 182 -19.79 3.40 2.12
CA GLN A 182 -19.16 4.72 1.91
C GLN A 182 -18.13 4.71 0.76
N ARG A 183 -17.72 3.55 0.25
CA ARG A 183 -16.66 3.46 -0.78
C ARG A 183 -17.02 4.24 -2.04
N GLY A 184 -18.23 4.07 -2.56
CA GLY A 184 -18.67 4.78 -3.76
C GLY A 184 -18.63 6.30 -3.59
N ALA A 185 -19.04 6.82 -2.43
CA ALA A 185 -18.96 8.23 -2.11
C ALA A 185 -17.51 8.73 -2.02
N LEU A 186 -16.61 7.96 -1.41
CA LEU A 186 -15.17 8.27 -1.35
C LEU A 186 -14.55 8.37 -2.74
N VAL A 187 -14.85 7.41 -3.62
CA VAL A 187 -14.37 7.43 -5.02
C VAL A 187 -14.88 8.67 -5.74
N ALA A 188 -16.18 8.98 -5.62
CA ALA A 188 -16.76 10.15 -6.25
C ALA A 188 -16.13 11.47 -5.77
N MET A 189 -15.96 11.61 -4.44
CA MET A 189 -15.30 12.77 -3.84
C MET A 189 -13.83 12.90 -4.29
N ALA A 190 -13.09 11.79 -4.33
CA ALA A 190 -11.70 11.80 -4.75
C ALA A 190 -11.55 12.21 -6.22
N VAL A 191 -12.40 11.69 -7.12
CA VAL A 191 -12.41 12.10 -8.53
C VAL A 191 -12.76 13.59 -8.67
N ALA A 192 -13.78 14.08 -7.94
CA ALA A 192 -14.19 15.47 -7.97
C ALA A 192 -13.12 16.42 -7.40
N ALA A 193 -12.42 16.01 -6.32
CA ALA A 193 -11.34 16.79 -5.72
C ALA A 193 -10.17 16.99 -6.71
N LEU A 194 -9.77 15.91 -7.41
CA LEU A 194 -8.72 16.01 -8.42
C LEU A 194 -9.15 16.88 -9.61
N ALA A 195 -10.36 16.67 -10.13
CA ALA A 195 -10.90 17.49 -11.22
C ALA A 195 -10.91 18.97 -10.84
N GLY A 196 -11.49 19.33 -9.67
CA GLY A 196 -11.52 20.70 -9.18
C GLY A 196 -10.16 21.33 -8.94
N ALA A 197 -9.17 20.55 -8.47
CA ALA A 197 -7.80 21.03 -8.30
C ALA A 197 -7.14 21.35 -9.64
N LEU A 198 -7.33 20.49 -10.67
CA LEU A 198 -6.79 20.70 -12.01
C LEU A 198 -7.49 21.87 -12.73
N ASP A 199 -8.81 22.00 -12.58
CA ASP A 199 -9.59 23.15 -13.11
C ASP A 199 -9.07 24.46 -12.52
N ALA A 200 -8.90 24.53 -11.19
CA ALA A 200 -8.36 25.70 -10.50
C ALA A 200 -6.91 26.02 -10.91
N ALA A 201 -6.14 25.01 -11.28
CA ALA A 201 -4.79 25.14 -11.80
C ALA A 201 -4.76 25.59 -13.28
N GLY A 202 -5.90 25.67 -13.96
CA GLY A 202 -6.00 25.97 -15.40
C GLY A 202 -5.45 24.85 -16.30
N VAL A 203 -5.37 23.63 -15.78
CA VAL A 203 -4.84 22.45 -16.49
C VAL A 203 -5.97 21.78 -17.28
N VAL A 204 -5.76 21.60 -18.59
CA VAL A 204 -6.72 20.87 -19.44
C VAL A 204 -6.64 19.38 -19.11
N HIS A 205 -7.75 18.76 -18.79
CA HIS A 205 -7.84 17.34 -18.44
C HIS A 205 -9.16 16.69 -18.90
N ALA A 206 -9.23 15.36 -18.89
CA ALA A 206 -10.38 14.58 -19.38
C ALA A 206 -11.25 14.00 -18.24
N LEU A 207 -11.35 14.66 -17.09
CA LEU A 207 -12.21 14.24 -15.96
C LEU A 207 -13.60 14.88 -15.96
N SER A 208 -13.85 15.81 -16.87
CA SER A 208 -15.13 16.51 -17.04
C SER A 208 -16.21 15.59 -17.56
#